data_887f61e3251cf3f399c0c1362d543da9
#
_entry.id   887f61e3251cf3f399c0c1362d543da9
#
_cell.length_a   1.000
_cell.length_b   1.000
_cell.length_c   1.000
_cell.angle_alpha   90.00
_cell.angle_beta   90.00
_cell.angle_gamma   90.00
#
_symmetry.space_group_name_H-M   'P 1'
#
loop_
_entity.id
_entity.type
_entity.pdbx_description
1 polymer ?
#
loop_
_entity_poly.entity_id
_entity_poly.type
_entity_poly.pdbx_seq_one_letter_code
_entity_poly.pdbx_strand_id
1 'polypeptide(L)'
;MPLNIEAKKEVVKELNSEANNSVAGAIAEFSGLNVKDLTLLRTRARESDIYLKVVKNSLSRRAFAETNFECLVDGLNGPIIIALSKEDIASPARLFKDFGKDYEQLRTVGLSINGAAYPASDLERIAKLPTKDEAYSILMGLMKAPIEKTVRLLNELPTKFVRLSNAMKDKQEEVS
;
A
#
# COMPACT_ATOMS: atom_id res chain seq x y z
N MET A 1 11.99 -25.46 -19.90
CA MET A 1 12.89 -25.13 -21.03
C MET A 1 13.61 -23.85 -20.72
N PRO A 2 14.91 -23.70 -20.97
CA PRO A 2 15.60 -22.44 -20.80
C PRO A 2 15.03 -21.42 -21.81
N LEU A 3 14.65 -20.24 -21.33
CA LEU A 3 14.16 -19.15 -22.17
C LEU A 3 15.21 -18.79 -23.23
N ASN A 4 14.77 -18.62 -24.48
CA ASN A 4 15.63 -18.16 -25.56
C ASN A 4 16.13 -16.72 -25.26
N ILE A 5 17.21 -16.30 -25.91
CA ILE A 5 17.82 -14.96 -25.69
C ILE A 5 16.82 -13.85 -26.02
N GLU A 6 15.99 -14.02 -27.05
CA GLU A 6 14.95 -13.08 -27.44
C GLU A 6 13.89 -12.93 -26.34
N ALA A 7 13.35 -14.04 -25.82
CA ALA A 7 12.38 -14.03 -24.74
C ALA A 7 12.93 -13.39 -23.43
N LYS A 8 14.23 -13.54 -23.17
CA LYS A 8 14.88 -12.86 -22.03
C LYS A 8 14.94 -11.34 -22.23
N LYS A 9 15.24 -10.90 -23.46
CA LYS A 9 15.25 -9.48 -23.81
C LYS A 9 13.85 -8.88 -23.73
N GLU A 10 12.82 -9.60 -24.15
CA GLU A 10 11.42 -9.17 -24.03
C GLU A 10 11.00 -8.99 -22.55
N VAL A 11 11.33 -9.97 -21.70
CA VAL A 11 11.04 -9.87 -20.25
C VAL A 11 11.75 -8.67 -19.62
N VAL A 12 13.01 -8.40 -19.99
CA VAL A 12 13.74 -7.22 -19.48
C VAL A 12 13.11 -5.92 -19.97
N LYS A 13 12.72 -5.84 -21.25
CA LYS A 13 12.05 -4.65 -21.81
C LYS A 13 10.68 -4.42 -21.14
N GLU A 14 9.89 -5.46 -20.99
CA GLU A 14 8.59 -5.40 -20.31
C GLU A 14 8.76 -4.89 -18.86
N LEU A 15 9.69 -5.50 -18.11
CA LEU A 15 9.93 -5.11 -16.71
C LEU A 15 10.47 -3.67 -16.62
N ASN A 16 11.33 -3.24 -17.52
CA ASN A 16 11.84 -1.88 -17.57
C ASN A 16 10.73 -0.88 -17.89
N SER A 17 9.86 -1.17 -18.88
CA SER A 17 8.73 -0.30 -19.21
C SER A 17 7.73 -0.18 -18.05
N GLU A 18 7.43 -1.28 -17.35
CA GLU A 18 6.55 -1.27 -16.19
C GLU A 18 7.20 -0.53 -15.00
N ALA A 19 8.50 -0.72 -14.77
CA ALA A 19 9.24 -0.03 -13.72
C ALA A 19 9.27 1.49 -13.95
N ASN A 20 9.52 1.94 -15.18
CA ASN A 20 9.52 3.38 -15.51
C ASN A 20 8.15 4.04 -15.31
N ASN A 21 7.06 3.28 -15.50
CA ASN A 21 5.69 3.77 -15.32
C ASN A 21 5.18 3.62 -13.87
N SER A 22 5.96 3.00 -12.99
CA SER A 22 5.54 2.72 -11.63
C SER A 22 6.14 3.72 -10.63
N VAL A 23 5.33 4.08 -9.64
CA VAL A 23 5.70 5.02 -8.57
C VAL A 23 6.27 4.28 -7.36
N ALA A 24 5.78 3.07 -7.10
CA ALA A 24 6.20 2.25 -5.97
C ALA A 24 6.49 0.81 -6.40
N GLY A 25 7.48 0.21 -5.75
CA GLY A 25 7.86 -1.18 -5.93
C GLY A 25 8.15 -1.86 -4.61
N ALA A 26 7.83 -3.15 -4.53
CA ALA A 26 8.12 -3.97 -3.39
C ALA A 26 8.70 -5.31 -3.83
N ILE A 27 9.64 -5.82 -3.05
CA ILE A 27 10.26 -7.12 -3.26
C ILE A 27 10.00 -8.00 -2.05
N ALA A 28 9.51 -9.21 -2.31
CA ALA A 28 9.32 -10.22 -1.28
C ALA A 28 9.94 -11.55 -1.69
N GLU A 29 10.49 -12.25 -0.71
CA GLU A 29 10.95 -13.63 -0.84
C GLU A 29 9.76 -14.57 -0.61
N PHE A 30 9.58 -15.57 -1.49
CA PHE A 30 8.46 -16.51 -1.44
C PHE A 30 8.91 -17.96 -1.22
N SER A 31 9.97 -18.18 -0.46
CA SER A 31 10.51 -19.51 -0.22
C SER A 31 9.49 -20.38 0.52
N GLY A 32 9.05 -21.48 -0.13
CA GLY A 32 8.13 -22.46 0.47
C GLY A 32 6.64 -22.18 0.29
N LEU A 33 6.24 -21.16 -0.47
CA LEU A 33 4.82 -20.93 -0.79
C LEU A 33 4.27 -22.00 -1.75
N ASN A 34 3.03 -22.41 -1.50
CA ASN A 34 2.33 -23.37 -2.34
C ASN A 34 1.82 -22.68 -3.64
N VAL A 35 1.62 -23.46 -4.71
CA VAL A 35 1.10 -22.92 -5.98
C VAL A 35 -0.28 -22.30 -5.82
N LYS A 36 -1.12 -22.85 -4.94
CA LYS A 36 -2.45 -22.28 -4.63
C LYS A 36 -2.34 -20.87 -4.04
N ASP A 37 -1.42 -20.68 -3.09
CA ASP A 37 -1.22 -19.42 -2.40
C ASP A 37 -0.62 -18.35 -3.33
N LEU A 38 0.30 -18.76 -4.23
CA LEU A 38 0.80 -17.89 -5.29
C LEU A 38 -0.30 -17.44 -6.27
N THR A 39 -1.27 -18.32 -6.54
CA THR A 39 -2.40 -17.98 -7.41
C THR A 39 -3.31 -16.97 -6.72
N LEU A 40 -3.60 -17.16 -5.43
CA LEU A 40 -4.37 -16.21 -4.62
C LEU A 40 -3.65 -14.84 -4.54
N LEU A 41 -2.33 -14.84 -4.34
CA LEU A 41 -1.54 -13.61 -4.34
C LEU A 41 -1.67 -12.85 -5.67
N ARG A 42 -1.60 -13.57 -6.80
CA ARG A 42 -1.76 -12.97 -8.14
C ARG A 42 -3.17 -12.42 -8.37
N THR A 43 -4.20 -13.09 -7.84
CA THR A 43 -5.59 -12.62 -7.95
C THR A 43 -5.76 -11.32 -7.16
N ARG A 44 -5.34 -11.29 -5.90
CA ARG A 44 -5.38 -10.07 -5.06
C ARG A 44 -4.54 -8.93 -5.66
N ALA A 45 -3.39 -9.25 -6.25
CA ALA A 45 -2.55 -8.24 -6.92
C ALA A 45 -3.26 -7.60 -8.12
N ARG A 46 -3.97 -8.40 -8.91
CA ARG A 46 -4.77 -7.90 -10.05
C ARG A 46 -5.95 -7.04 -9.62
N GLU A 47 -6.63 -7.40 -8.52
CA GLU A 47 -7.72 -6.61 -7.94
C GLU A 47 -7.25 -5.25 -7.44
N SER A 48 -5.97 -5.12 -7.08
CA SER A 48 -5.36 -3.88 -6.59
C SER A 48 -4.51 -3.17 -7.66
N ASP A 49 -4.63 -3.52 -8.94
CA ASP A 49 -3.86 -2.98 -10.07
C ASP A 49 -2.33 -3.02 -9.85
N ILE A 50 -1.86 -4.07 -9.19
CA ILE A 50 -0.44 -4.30 -8.94
C ILE A 50 0.12 -5.26 -9.98
N TYR A 51 1.15 -4.82 -10.71
CA TYR A 51 1.91 -5.70 -11.57
C TYR A 51 2.78 -6.63 -10.74
N LEU A 52 2.47 -7.92 -10.73
CA LEU A 52 3.17 -8.94 -9.96
C LEU A 52 3.83 -9.94 -10.89
N LYS A 53 5.15 -10.07 -10.80
CA LYS A 53 5.91 -11.02 -11.62
C LYS A 53 7.05 -11.65 -10.84
N VAL A 54 7.26 -12.96 -11.09
CA VAL A 54 8.45 -13.67 -10.63
C VAL A 54 9.44 -13.70 -11.78
N VAL A 55 10.60 -13.11 -11.57
CA VAL A 55 11.64 -13.00 -12.60
C VAL A 55 12.98 -13.47 -12.02
N LYS A 56 13.84 -14.01 -12.88
CA LYS A 56 15.19 -14.39 -12.47
C LYS A 56 15.99 -13.15 -12.06
N ASN A 57 16.65 -13.17 -10.90
CA ASN A 57 17.39 -12.04 -10.31
C ASN A 57 18.35 -11.36 -11.28
N SER A 58 19.07 -12.14 -12.11
CA SER A 58 19.99 -11.58 -13.11
C SER A 58 19.32 -10.76 -14.22
N LEU A 59 18.02 -11.05 -14.53
CA LEU A 59 17.23 -10.26 -15.48
C LEU A 59 16.64 -9.03 -14.80
N SER A 60 16.18 -9.17 -13.56
CA SER A 60 15.66 -8.05 -12.75
C SER A 60 16.74 -7.00 -12.50
N ARG A 61 17.97 -7.41 -12.16
CA ARG A 61 19.12 -6.48 -12.02
C ARG A 61 19.37 -5.66 -13.29
N ARG A 62 19.28 -6.28 -14.46
CA ARG A 62 19.45 -5.58 -15.75
C ARG A 62 18.28 -4.66 -16.08
N ALA A 63 17.07 -5.05 -15.69
CA ALA A 63 15.88 -4.24 -15.93
C ALA A 63 15.83 -3.00 -15.04
N PHE A 64 16.35 -3.08 -13.81
CA PHE A 64 16.33 -1.98 -12.84
C PHE A 64 17.55 -1.04 -12.92
N ALA A 65 18.61 -1.43 -13.63
CA ALA A 65 19.89 -0.66 -13.71
C ALA A 65 19.76 0.77 -14.26
N GLU A 66 18.64 1.10 -14.92
CA GLU A 66 18.38 2.44 -15.49
C GLU A 66 17.04 3.01 -15.02
N THR A 67 16.53 2.52 -13.89
CA THR A 67 15.21 2.91 -13.37
C THR A 67 15.29 3.42 -11.93
N ASN A 68 14.24 4.06 -11.45
CA ASN A 68 14.11 4.51 -10.07
C ASN A 68 14.18 3.37 -9.02
N PHE A 69 14.24 2.11 -9.48
CA PHE A 69 14.28 0.92 -8.62
C PHE A 69 15.69 0.32 -8.50
N GLU A 70 16.73 1.03 -8.94
CA GLU A 70 18.13 0.59 -8.80
C GLU A 70 18.50 0.30 -7.34
N CYS A 71 17.94 1.06 -6.41
CA CYS A 71 18.14 0.87 -4.97
C CYS A 71 17.65 -0.49 -4.43
N LEU A 72 16.79 -1.22 -5.16
CA LEU A 72 16.34 -2.57 -4.78
C LEU A 72 17.25 -3.70 -5.29
N VAL A 73 18.24 -3.38 -6.12
CA VAL A 73 19.14 -4.38 -6.74
C VAL A 73 19.92 -5.18 -5.70
N ASP A 74 20.32 -4.54 -4.60
CA ASP A 74 21.07 -5.20 -3.51
C ASP A 74 20.22 -6.21 -2.74
N GLY A 75 18.89 -6.02 -2.72
CA GLY A 75 17.92 -6.93 -2.09
C GLY A 75 17.54 -8.15 -2.96
N LEU A 76 18.00 -8.25 -4.21
CA LEU A 76 17.63 -9.34 -5.13
C LEU A 76 18.40 -10.63 -4.83
N ASN A 77 18.12 -11.27 -3.71
CA ASN A 77 18.72 -12.54 -3.30
C ASN A 77 17.62 -13.61 -3.10
N GLY A 78 17.83 -14.84 -3.60
CA GLY A 78 16.88 -15.95 -3.45
C GLY A 78 15.70 -15.93 -4.42
N PRO A 79 14.62 -16.67 -4.12
CA PRO A 79 13.38 -16.72 -4.91
C PRO A 79 12.53 -15.47 -4.63
N ILE A 80 12.46 -14.53 -5.58
CA ILE A 80 11.88 -13.21 -5.39
C ILE A 80 10.65 -12.99 -6.26
N ILE A 81 9.65 -12.36 -5.65
CA ILE A 81 8.49 -11.77 -6.31
C ILE A 81 8.67 -10.25 -6.32
N ILE A 82 8.44 -9.66 -7.47
CA ILE A 82 8.44 -8.22 -7.68
C ILE A 82 6.99 -7.76 -7.83
N ALA A 83 6.59 -6.77 -7.05
CA ALA A 83 5.31 -6.09 -7.14
C ALA A 83 5.55 -4.62 -7.46
N LEU A 84 4.95 -4.12 -8.54
CA LEU A 84 5.05 -2.72 -8.98
C LEU A 84 3.65 -2.12 -9.03
N SER A 85 3.48 -0.88 -8.58
CA SER A 85 2.23 -0.13 -8.65
C SER A 85 2.42 1.18 -9.39
N LYS A 86 1.45 1.52 -10.28
CA LYS A 86 1.46 2.73 -11.09
C LYS A 86 0.84 3.93 -10.37
N GLU A 87 -0.22 3.71 -9.63
CA GLU A 87 -1.03 4.79 -9.05
C GLU A 87 -0.81 4.96 -7.55
N ASP A 88 -0.88 3.86 -6.81
CA ASP A 88 -0.83 3.86 -5.36
C ASP A 88 0.55 3.47 -4.83
N ILE A 89 1.09 4.31 -3.96
CA ILE A 89 2.37 4.10 -3.28
C ILE A 89 2.28 2.96 -2.26
N ALA A 90 1.13 2.85 -1.58
CA ALA A 90 0.94 1.92 -0.48
C ALA A 90 0.45 0.53 -0.90
N SER A 91 -0.12 0.39 -2.10
CA SER A 91 -0.73 -0.87 -2.56
C SER A 91 0.21 -2.08 -2.52
N PRO A 92 1.47 -2.04 -3.01
CA PRO A 92 2.37 -3.17 -2.92
C PRO A 92 2.72 -3.55 -1.47
N ALA A 93 2.86 -2.53 -0.61
CA ALA A 93 3.16 -2.75 0.81
C ALA A 93 1.96 -3.35 1.56
N ARG A 94 0.74 -2.90 1.26
CA ARG A 94 -0.50 -3.47 1.83
C ARG A 94 -0.67 -4.93 1.42
N LEU A 95 -0.50 -5.22 0.12
CA LEU A 95 -0.60 -6.59 -0.40
C LEU A 95 0.35 -7.53 0.33
N PHE A 96 1.62 -7.17 0.46
CA PHE A 96 2.61 -8.03 1.12
C PHE A 96 2.41 -8.11 2.64
N LYS A 97 1.94 -7.06 3.28
CA LYS A 97 1.60 -7.06 4.70
C LYS A 97 0.43 -7.99 5.01
N ASP A 98 -0.65 -7.88 4.24
CA ASP A 98 -1.85 -8.68 4.49
C ASP A 98 -1.60 -10.15 4.16
N PHE A 99 -0.87 -10.42 3.08
CA PHE A 99 -0.46 -11.78 2.75
C PHE A 99 0.55 -12.35 3.75
N GLY A 100 1.49 -11.53 4.23
CA GLY A 100 2.48 -11.95 5.22
C GLY A 100 1.89 -12.29 6.60
N LYS A 101 0.69 -11.76 6.94
CA LYS A 101 -0.05 -12.17 8.13
C LYS A 101 -0.65 -13.57 8.00
N ASP A 102 -1.14 -13.88 6.78
CA ASP A 102 -1.77 -15.17 6.49
C ASP A 102 -0.70 -16.27 6.26
N TYR A 103 0.47 -15.87 5.73
CA TYR A 103 1.55 -16.77 5.29
C TYR A 103 2.92 -16.28 5.77
N GLU A 104 3.45 -16.86 6.84
CA GLU A 104 4.77 -16.52 7.41
C GLU A 104 5.95 -16.78 6.45
N GLN A 105 5.71 -17.53 5.38
CA GLN A 105 6.69 -17.90 4.36
C GLN A 105 6.99 -16.74 3.39
N LEU A 106 6.11 -15.73 3.33
CA LEU A 106 6.34 -14.53 2.52
C LEU A 106 7.06 -13.49 3.35
N ARG A 107 8.32 -13.22 3.03
CA ARG A 107 9.13 -12.20 3.71
C ARG A 107 9.39 -11.02 2.78
N THR A 108 8.97 -9.85 3.16
CA THR A 108 9.31 -8.62 2.45
C THR A 108 10.79 -8.32 2.66
N VAL A 109 11.53 -8.14 1.58
CA VAL A 109 12.98 -7.84 1.61
C VAL A 109 13.20 -6.33 1.60
N GLY A 110 12.47 -5.62 0.76
CA GLY A 110 12.62 -4.17 0.63
C GLY A 110 11.48 -3.55 -0.18
N LEU A 111 11.37 -2.25 -0.03
CA LEU A 111 10.40 -1.41 -0.72
C LEU A 111 11.15 -0.25 -1.37
N SER A 112 10.65 0.23 -2.50
CA SER A 112 11.13 1.46 -3.11
C SER A 112 9.95 2.37 -3.45
N ILE A 113 10.08 3.63 -3.12
CA ILE A 113 9.09 4.66 -3.39
C ILE A 113 9.84 5.84 -4.01
N ASN A 114 9.50 6.19 -5.25
CA ASN A 114 10.11 7.29 -5.99
C ASN A 114 11.67 7.27 -5.97
N GLY A 115 12.27 6.09 -6.04
CA GLY A 115 13.73 5.94 -6.04
C GLY A 115 14.40 5.85 -4.66
N ALA A 116 13.66 6.04 -3.58
CA ALA A 116 14.17 5.85 -2.22
C ALA A 116 13.91 4.42 -1.74
N ALA A 117 14.97 3.74 -1.26
CA ALA A 117 14.85 2.41 -0.67
C ALA A 117 14.40 2.48 0.79
N TYR A 118 13.48 1.62 1.16
CA TYR A 118 13.00 1.44 2.52
C TYR A 118 13.21 0.00 2.96
N PRO A 119 13.71 -0.24 4.17
CA PRO A 119 13.87 -1.57 4.73
C PRO A 119 12.50 -2.22 5.02
N ALA A 120 12.50 -3.54 5.19
CA ALA A 120 11.30 -4.29 5.54
C ALA A 120 10.62 -3.83 6.85
N SER A 121 11.39 -3.23 7.80
CA SER A 121 10.85 -2.66 9.05
C SER A 121 9.82 -1.55 8.82
N ASP A 122 9.95 -0.78 7.74
CA ASP A 122 9.03 0.33 7.43
C ASP A 122 7.78 -0.10 6.66
N LEU A 123 7.65 -1.41 6.35
CA LEU A 123 6.48 -1.97 5.68
C LEU A 123 5.16 -1.57 6.34
N GLU A 124 5.10 -1.64 7.68
CA GLU A 124 3.88 -1.29 8.41
C GLU A 124 3.51 0.19 8.31
N ARG A 125 4.52 1.07 8.28
CA ARG A 125 4.31 2.52 8.15
C ARG A 125 3.82 2.86 6.75
N ILE A 126 4.45 2.26 5.74
CA ILE A 126 4.09 2.48 4.33
C ILE A 126 2.70 1.90 4.02
N ALA A 127 2.38 0.71 4.53
CA ALA A 127 1.06 0.11 4.36
C ALA A 127 -0.10 0.90 5.00
N LYS A 128 0.18 1.78 5.98
CA LYS A 128 -0.80 2.67 6.61
C LYS A 128 -1.01 3.98 5.86
N LEU A 129 -0.21 4.27 4.84
CA LEU A 129 -0.40 5.48 4.04
C LEU A 129 -1.76 5.43 3.33
N PRO A 130 -2.50 6.53 3.32
CA PRO A 130 -3.76 6.62 2.59
C PRO A 130 -3.53 6.54 1.09
N THR A 131 -4.53 6.10 0.36
CA THR A 131 -4.55 6.21 -1.11
C THR A 131 -4.57 7.68 -1.52
N LYS A 132 -4.29 7.97 -2.78
CA LYS A 132 -4.28 9.34 -3.30
C LYS A 132 -5.60 10.08 -3.05
N ASP A 133 -6.71 9.40 -3.30
CA ASP A 133 -8.06 9.98 -3.12
C ASP A 133 -8.41 10.15 -1.64
N GLU A 134 -8.02 9.20 -0.79
CA GLU A 134 -8.15 9.32 0.66
C GLU A 134 -7.32 10.49 1.21
N ALA A 135 -6.08 10.67 0.70
CA ALA A 135 -5.23 11.79 1.11
C ALA A 135 -5.85 13.14 0.75
N TYR A 136 -6.42 13.27 -0.45
CA TYR A 136 -7.17 14.48 -0.83
C TYR A 136 -8.41 14.68 0.04
N SER A 137 -9.15 13.64 0.35
CA SER A 137 -10.31 13.69 1.25
C SER A 137 -9.93 14.19 2.65
N ILE A 138 -8.84 13.66 3.20
CA ILE A 138 -8.29 14.09 4.50
C ILE A 138 -7.87 15.57 4.43
N LEU A 139 -7.18 15.97 3.38
CA LEU A 139 -6.76 17.38 3.20
C LEU A 139 -7.97 18.31 3.16
N MET A 140 -8.99 17.99 2.36
CA MET A 140 -10.22 18.78 2.29
C MET A 140 -10.95 18.84 3.64
N GLY A 141 -10.98 17.72 4.37
CA GLY A 141 -11.53 17.65 5.72
C GLY A 141 -10.81 18.58 6.69
N LEU A 142 -9.46 18.57 6.65
CA LEU A 142 -8.65 19.47 7.47
C LEU A 142 -8.88 20.95 7.15
N MET A 143 -9.07 21.30 5.88
CA MET A 143 -9.38 22.67 5.47
C MET A 143 -10.77 23.11 5.93
N LYS A 144 -11.77 22.20 5.98
CA LYS A 144 -13.11 22.45 6.48
C LYS A 144 -13.19 22.51 8.02
N ALA A 145 -12.31 21.82 8.71
CA ALA A 145 -12.36 21.65 10.16
C ALA A 145 -12.47 22.96 10.97
N PRO A 146 -11.76 24.06 10.64
CA PRO A 146 -11.89 25.34 11.37
C PRO A 146 -13.30 25.93 11.26
N ILE A 147 -13.89 25.87 10.07
CA ILE A 147 -15.23 26.41 9.80
C ILE A 147 -16.27 25.57 10.57
N GLU A 148 -16.18 24.25 10.48
CA GLU A 148 -17.07 23.34 11.20
C GLU A 148 -17.00 23.53 12.71
N LYS A 149 -15.78 23.72 13.27
CA LYS A 149 -15.61 24.02 14.71
C LYS A 149 -16.32 25.29 15.11
N THR A 150 -16.21 26.35 14.32
CA THR A 150 -16.88 27.62 14.61
C THR A 150 -18.40 27.47 14.60
N VAL A 151 -18.95 26.78 13.58
CA VAL A 151 -20.40 26.52 13.50
C VAL A 151 -20.87 25.65 14.67
N ARG A 152 -20.10 24.62 15.05
CA ARG A 152 -20.44 23.76 16.20
C ARG A 152 -20.46 24.57 17.51
N LEU A 153 -19.50 25.44 17.73
CA LEU A 153 -19.47 26.32 18.92
C LEU A 153 -20.71 27.23 18.99
N LEU A 154 -21.14 27.80 17.87
CA LEU A 154 -22.35 28.60 17.82
C LEU A 154 -23.63 27.81 18.14
N ASN A 155 -23.69 26.56 17.66
CA ASN A 155 -24.81 25.63 17.89
C ASN A 155 -24.77 24.96 19.27
N GLU A 156 -23.64 25.00 19.96
CA GLU A 156 -23.49 24.32 21.26
C GLU A 156 -24.28 25.03 22.38
N LEU A 157 -24.39 26.34 22.34
CA LEU A 157 -25.15 27.13 23.34
C LEU A 157 -26.65 26.73 23.36
N PRO A 158 -27.40 26.78 22.24
CA PRO A 158 -28.80 26.39 22.27
C PRO A 158 -28.96 24.88 22.54
N THR A 159 -28.04 24.02 22.08
CA THR A 159 -28.11 22.60 22.34
C THR A 159 -27.93 22.27 23.83
N LYS A 160 -27.02 22.94 24.52
CA LYS A 160 -26.83 22.77 25.98
C LYS A 160 -28.06 23.24 26.75
N PHE A 161 -28.70 24.33 26.33
CA PHE A 161 -29.93 24.79 26.94
C PHE A 161 -31.09 23.80 26.82
N VAL A 162 -31.29 23.24 25.63
CA VAL A 162 -32.32 22.21 25.41
C VAL A 162 -32.06 20.96 26.24
N ARG A 163 -30.80 20.49 26.29
CA ARG A 163 -30.39 19.35 27.13
C ARG A 163 -30.66 19.59 28.62
N LEU A 164 -30.35 20.81 29.10
CA LEU A 164 -30.64 21.15 30.48
C LEU A 164 -32.16 21.15 30.77
N SER A 165 -32.96 21.72 29.87
CA SER A 165 -34.43 21.74 30.00
C SER A 165 -35.00 20.31 30.01
N ASN A 166 -34.50 19.42 29.16
CA ASN A 166 -34.96 18.03 29.14
C ASN A 166 -34.54 17.28 30.42
N ALA A 167 -33.30 17.47 30.88
CA ALA A 167 -32.84 16.85 32.13
C ALA A 167 -33.64 17.37 33.38
N MET A 168 -34.15 18.59 33.34
CA MET A 168 -35.03 19.09 34.39
C MET A 168 -36.43 18.44 34.35
N LYS A 169 -36.97 18.18 33.15
CA LYS A 169 -38.25 17.45 33.00
C LYS A 169 -38.10 16.01 33.49
N ASP A 170 -37.07 15.32 33.05
CA ASP A 170 -36.81 13.92 33.45
C ASP A 170 -36.71 13.78 34.98
N LYS A 171 -36.04 14.73 35.65
CA LYS A 171 -36.00 14.73 37.11
C LYS A 171 -37.34 15.04 37.80
N GLN A 172 -38.20 15.85 37.17
CA GLN A 172 -39.53 16.10 37.70
C GLN A 172 -40.46 14.89 37.57
N GLU A 173 -40.31 14.13 36.49
CA GLU A 173 -41.06 12.89 36.26
C GLU A 173 -40.61 11.75 37.19
N GLU A 174 -39.32 11.70 37.58
CA GLU A 174 -38.82 10.72 38.56
C GLU A 174 -39.26 11.01 40.01
N VAL A 175 -39.67 12.24 40.33
CA VAL A 175 -40.07 12.67 41.68
C VAL A 175 -41.59 12.66 41.86
N SER A 176 -42.39 12.47 40.82
CA SER A 176 -43.83 12.33 40.86
C SER A 176 -44.27 10.87 40.87
#